data_da9cc6b8516ee19119d1fa5e9b56dc62
#
_entry.id   da9cc6b8516ee19119d1fa5e9b56dc62
#
_cell.length_a   1.000
_cell.length_b   1.000
_cell.length_c   1.000
_cell.angle_alpha   90.00
_cell.angle_beta   90.00
_cell.angle_gamma   90.00
#
_symmetry.space_group_name_H-M   'P 1'
#
loop_
_entity.id
_entity.type
_entity.pdbx_description
1 polymer ?
#
loop_
_entity_poly.entity_id
_entity_poly.type
_entity_poly.pdbx_seq_one_letter_code
_entity_poly.pdbx_strand_id
1 'polypeptide(L)'
;MMQVRVLPFGVLRDWLGASSATVELPEGATVAELLERLSAGQVPPQSAQLLRSIAVSVNAEFATSAQELRAGDEVGLLPPVSGGAAPAEKTRVGGGEEQPRTALLTHAPIDAERLIAAAKKGEDGAVVVFDGIVRNNSHGRRTLYLDYEAYEELAVKQMRELTREAIERFGIRDALIVHRLGRIRVGETSVLIVVSAAHRGPAFEACRWLIDTLKKTVPIWKKETFVDGAVWAAGEPFPAGLSVAPPEASHEG
;
A
#
# COMPACT_ATOMS: atom_id res chain seq x y z
N MET A 1 17.10 -28.12 -3.43
CA MET A 1 16.15 -27.37 -2.54
C MET A 1 16.73 -25.99 -2.32
N MET A 2 15.91 -24.96 -2.44
CA MET A 2 16.27 -23.57 -2.16
C MET A 2 15.45 -23.04 -0.98
N GLN A 3 15.95 -21.98 -0.35
CA GLN A 3 15.24 -21.31 0.75
C GLN A 3 14.87 -19.89 0.33
N VAL A 4 13.62 -19.50 0.60
CA VAL A 4 13.12 -18.14 0.45
C VAL A 4 12.65 -17.61 1.79
N ARG A 5 12.71 -16.30 1.98
CA ARG A 5 12.24 -15.61 3.19
C ARG A 5 10.85 -15.05 2.92
N VAL A 6 9.86 -15.50 3.66
CA VAL A 6 8.48 -15.03 3.54
C VAL A 6 8.18 -13.99 4.61
N LEU A 7 7.65 -12.84 4.19
CA LEU A 7 7.24 -11.72 5.05
C LEU A 7 5.72 -11.56 4.99
N PRO A 8 4.97 -12.02 5.99
CA PRO A 8 3.53 -11.75 6.07
C PRO A 8 3.28 -10.34 6.62
N PHE A 9 2.28 -9.64 6.07
CA PHE A 9 1.86 -8.32 6.51
C PHE A 9 0.39 -8.31 6.96
N GLY A 10 0.02 -7.30 7.73
CA GLY A 10 -1.33 -7.09 8.21
C GLY A 10 -1.89 -8.33 8.91
N VAL A 11 -3.13 -8.70 8.59
CA VAL A 11 -3.81 -9.87 9.15
C VAL A 11 -3.06 -11.20 8.94
N LEU A 12 -2.24 -11.32 7.89
CA LEU A 12 -1.46 -12.54 7.63
C LEU A 12 -0.37 -12.76 8.66
N ARG A 13 0.18 -11.70 9.26
CA ARG A 13 1.14 -11.80 10.38
C ARG A 13 0.52 -12.44 11.60
N ASP A 14 -0.71 -12.04 11.95
CA ASP A 14 -1.43 -12.60 13.10
C ASP A 14 -1.73 -14.10 12.88
N TRP A 15 -1.93 -14.55 11.64
CA TRP A 15 -2.23 -15.96 11.33
C TRP A 15 -1.00 -16.85 11.25
N LEU A 16 0.07 -16.36 10.65
CA LEU A 16 1.32 -17.13 10.54
C LEU A 16 2.12 -17.11 11.85
N GLY A 17 1.70 -16.28 12.82
CA GLY A 17 2.31 -16.21 14.15
C GLY A 17 3.77 -15.69 14.15
N ALA A 18 4.24 -15.14 13.03
CA ALA A 18 5.61 -14.68 12.86
C ALA A 18 5.68 -13.47 11.94
N SER A 19 6.68 -12.61 12.15
CA SER A 19 6.99 -11.48 11.26
C SER A 19 7.76 -11.90 10.00
N SER A 20 8.38 -13.09 10.01
CA SER A 20 9.05 -13.70 8.87
C SER A 20 9.17 -15.21 9.08
N ALA A 21 9.18 -15.97 7.98
CA ALA A 21 9.43 -17.40 7.97
C ALA A 21 10.37 -17.77 6.82
N THR A 22 11.21 -18.78 7.02
CA THR A 22 11.99 -19.38 5.93
C THR A 22 11.25 -20.60 5.41
N VAL A 23 11.05 -20.66 4.08
CA VAL A 23 10.36 -21.76 3.42
C VAL A 23 11.31 -22.45 2.44
N GLU A 24 11.38 -23.78 2.52
CA GLU A 24 12.12 -24.60 1.58
C GLU A 24 11.26 -24.97 0.38
N LEU A 25 11.80 -24.77 -0.82
CA LEU A 25 11.14 -25.05 -2.09
C LEU A 25 12.08 -25.82 -3.03
N PRO A 26 11.55 -26.54 -4.04
CA PRO A 26 12.34 -27.01 -5.15
C PRO A 26 13.00 -25.84 -5.89
N GLU A 27 14.15 -26.07 -6.53
CA GLU A 27 14.75 -25.06 -7.40
C GLU A 27 13.83 -24.79 -8.60
N GLY A 28 13.69 -23.49 -8.98
CA GLY A 28 12.80 -23.07 -10.04
C GLY A 28 11.30 -23.01 -9.63
N ALA A 29 11.00 -23.22 -8.35
CA ALA A 29 9.61 -23.08 -7.89
C ALA A 29 9.09 -21.66 -8.09
N THR A 30 7.80 -21.57 -8.38
CA THR A 30 7.12 -20.30 -8.65
C THR A 30 6.45 -19.73 -7.40
N VAL A 31 6.00 -18.48 -7.49
CA VAL A 31 5.16 -17.84 -6.46
C VAL A 31 3.90 -18.66 -6.19
N ALA A 32 3.27 -19.23 -7.24
CA ALA A 32 2.09 -20.09 -7.09
C ALA A 32 2.37 -21.32 -6.22
N GLU A 33 3.48 -22.03 -6.47
CA GLU A 33 3.86 -23.21 -5.69
C GLU A 33 4.22 -22.87 -4.23
N LEU A 34 4.82 -21.69 -3.98
CA LEU A 34 4.99 -21.18 -2.62
C LEU A 34 3.65 -20.99 -1.91
N LEU A 35 2.66 -20.36 -2.57
CA LEU A 35 1.33 -20.13 -1.99
C LEU A 35 0.58 -21.43 -1.74
N GLU A 36 0.67 -22.41 -2.63
CA GLU A 36 0.10 -23.75 -2.43
C GLU A 36 0.72 -24.45 -1.21
N ARG A 37 2.05 -24.39 -1.08
CA ARG A 37 2.76 -24.96 0.07
C ARG A 37 2.36 -24.30 1.39
N LEU A 38 2.22 -22.97 1.42
CA LEU A 38 1.74 -22.24 2.59
C LEU A 38 0.29 -22.60 2.92
N SER A 39 -0.56 -22.80 1.91
CA SER A 39 -1.97 -23.18 2.06
C SER A 39 -2.14 -24.61 2.55
N ALA A 40 -1.23 -25.52 2.21
CA ALA A 40 -1.24 -26.91 2.67
C ALA A 40 -0.82 -27.07 4.14
N GLY A 41 -0.22 -26.02 4.75
CA GLY A 41 0.05 -25.94 6.18
C GLY A 41 -1.25 -25.78 7.00
N GLN A 42 -1.13 -25.74 8.33
CA GLN A 42 -2.27 -25.50 9.23
C GLN A 42 -2.75 -24.04 9.18
N VAL A 43 -3.27 -23.61 8.04
CA VAL A 43 -3.86 -22.29 7.85
C VAL A 43 -5.36 -22.39 8.15
N PRO A 44 -5.94 -21.53 9.00
CA PRO A 44 -7.39 -21.55 9.25
C PRO A 44 -8.18 -21.47 7.94
N PRO A 45 -9.36 -22.14 7.81
CA PRO A 45 -10.13 -22.16 6.55
C PRO A 45 -10.44 -20.78 5.96
N GLN A 46 -10.64 -19.79 6.81
CA GLN A 46 -10.86 -18.38 6.43
C GLN A 46 -9.63 -17.75 5.75
N SER A 47 -8.45 -18.25 6.06
CA SER A 47 -7.17 -17.79 5.54
C SER A 47 -6.89 -18.27 4.12
N ALA A 48 -7.38 -19.46 3.77
CA ALA A 48 -7.24 -20.02 2.42
C ALA A 48 -7.97 -19.15 1.36
N GLN A 49 -9.10 -18.55 1.73
CA GLN A 49 -9.82 -17.63 0.85
C GLN A 49 -9.07 -16.29 0.72
N LEU A 50 -8.48 -15.79 1.82
CA LEU A 50 -7.69 -14.58 1.77
C LEU A 50 -6.41 -14.74 0.94
N LEU A 51 -5.71 -15.89 1.05
CA LEU A 51 -4.51 -16.17 0.23
C LEU A 51 -4.79 -16.13 -1.28
N ARG A 52 -6.04 -16.25 -1.72
CA ARG A 52 -6.44 -16.09 -3.13
C ARG A 52 -6.59 -14.62 -3.55
N SER A 53 -6.70 -13.69 -2.60
CA SER A 53 -6.91 -12.26 -2.85
C SER A 53 -5.72 -11.38 -2.50
N ILE A 54 -4.58 -11.98 -2.13
CA ILE A 54 -3.37 -11.23 -1.81
C ILE A 54 -2.64 -10.79 -3.07
N ALA A 55 -1.85 -9.72 -2.94
CA ALA A 55 -0.74 -9.48 -3.84
C ALA A 55 0.53 -10.10 -3.24
N VAL A 56 1.48 -10.42 -4.09
CA VAL A 56 2.80 -10.92 -3.69
C VAL A 56 3.86 -9.98 -4.23
N SER A 57 4.89 -9.76 -3.44
CA SER A 57 6.11 -9.10 -3.91
C SER A 57 7.30 -10.03 -3.78
N VAL A 58 8.26 -9.90 -4.68
CA VAL A 58 9.58 -10.52 -4.61
C VAL A 58 10.61 -9.40 -4.62
N ASN A 59 11.45 -9.34 -3.58
CA ASN A 59 12.49 -8.31 -3.44
C ASN A 59 11.95 -6.88 -3.63
N ALA A 60 10.85 -6.56 -2.92
CA ALA A 60 10.17 -5.26 -2.98
C ALA A 60 9.66 -4.85 -4.38
N GLU A 61 9.31 -5.82 -5.23
CA GLU A 61 8.62 -5.61 -6.49
C GLU A 61 7.38 -6.51 -6.58
N PHE A 62 6.26 -5.99 -7.11
CA PHE A 62 5.07 -6.82 -7.30
C PHE A 62 5.36 -7.97 -8.26
N ALA A 63 4.98 -9.17 -7.86
CA ALA A 63 5.23 -10.41 -8.57
C ALA A 63 3.93 -11.02 -9.12
N THR A 64 4.04 -11.75 -10.22
CA THR A 64 2.96 -12.59 -10.75
C THR A 64 3.04 -13.99 -10.15
N SER A 65 1.95 -14.76 -10.22
CA SER A 65 1.93 -16.17 -9.78
C SER A 65 2.92 -17.06 -10.52
N ALA A 66 3.23 -16.73 -11.79
CA ALA A 66 4.16 -17.48 -12.63
C ALA A 66 5.64 -17.09 -12.44
N GLN A 67 5.94 -16.09 -11.61
CA GLN A 67 7.32 -15.67 -11.38
C GLN A 67 8.11 -16.77 -10.67
N GLU A 68 9.25 -17.18 -11.24
CA GLU A 68 10.18 -18.10 -10.60
C GLU A 68 10.89 -17.43 -9.43
N LEU A 69 11.07 -18.18 -8.36
CA LEU A 69 11.79 -17.79 -7.16
C LEU A 69 13.22 -18.30 -7.19
N ARG A 70 14.10 -17.59 -6.51
CA ARG A 70 15.52 -17.94 -6.35
C ARG A 70 15.88 -18.07 -4.89
N ALA A 71 16.95 -18.79 -4.62
CA ALA A 71 17.48 -18.89 -3.26
C ALA A 71 17.81 -17.52 -2.69
N GLY A 72 17.32 -17.26 -1.48
CA GLY A 72 17.50 -15.99 -0.77
C GLY A 72 16.48 -14.90 -1.11
N ASP A 73 15.54 -15.13 -2.05
CA ASP A 73 14.48 -14.16 -2.34
C ASP A 73 13.66 -13.85 -1.09
N GLU A 74 13.30 -12.57 -0.96
CA GLU A 74 12.36 -12.07 0.04
C GLU A 74 10.97 -11.95 -0.61
N VAL A 75 10.01 -12.72 -0.08
CA VAL A 75 8.65 -12.78 -0.63
C VAL A 75 7.67 -12.16 0.36
N GLY A 76 7.15 -10.99 0.02
CA GLY A 76 6.12 -10.30 0.80
C GLY A 76 4.73 -10.83 0.46
N LEU A 77 3.97 -11.26 1.48
CA LEU A 77 2.55 -11.61 1.36
C LEU A 77 1.70 -10.40 1.79
N LEU A 78 1.01 -9.80 0.84
CA LEU A 78 0.35 -8.51 0.98
C LEU A 78 -1.18 -8.71 0.96
N PRO A 79 -1.85 -8.75 2.13
CA PRO A 79 -3.32 -8.81 2.16
C PRO A 79 -3.92 -7.53 1.56
N PRO A 80 -5.23 -7.55 1.21
CA PRO A 80 -5.92 -6.37 0.72
C PRO A 80 -5.63 -5.11 1.55
N VAL A 81 -5.39 -3.97 0.87
CA VAL A 81 -5.04 -2.69 1.52
C VAL A 81 -6.28 -1.91 1.95
N SER A 82 -6.18 -1.13 3.01
CA SER A 82 -7.30 -0.42 3.63
C SER A 82 -7.68 0.84 2.85
N GLY A 83 -8.64 0.77 1.91
CA GLY A 83 -9.14 1.99 1.20
C GLY A 83 -10.18 1.71 0.13
N GLY A 84 -11.01 2.66 -0.20
CA GLY A 84 -12.22 2.60 -1.02
C GLY A 84 -12.07 2.65 -2.54
N ALA A 85 -13.10 2.16 -3.28
CA ALA A 85 -13.13 1.69 -4.66
C ALA A 85 -13.02 2.70 -5.81
N ALA A 86 -12.41 2.27 -6.90
CA ALA A 86 -12.69 2.34 -8.36
C ALA A 86 -11.42 2.17 -9.20
N PRO A 87 -11.46 1.62 -10.44
CA PRO A 87 -10.29 1.07 -11.13
C PRO A 87 -9.40 2.14 -11.76
N ALA A 88 -8.08 1.88 -11.77
CA ALA A 88 -7.09 2.65 -12.52
C ALA A 88 -6.37 1.75 -13.53
N GLU A 89 -6.24 2.23 -14.77
CA GLU A 89 -5.46 1.63 -15.85
C GLU A 89 -3.95 1.79 -15.61
N LYS A 90 -3.17 0.80 -16.08
CA LYS A 90 -1.72 0.73 -15.91
C LYS A 90 -0.97 1.58 -16.94
N THR A 91 0.07 2.29 -16.50
CA THR A 91 1.15 2.74 -17.37
C THR A 91 2.50 2.40 -16.73
N ARG A 92 3.40 1.75 -17.51
CA ARG A 92 4.77 1.46 -17.13
C ARG A 92 5.66 2.62 -17.55
N VAL A 93 6.53 3.11 -16.65
CA VAL A 93 7.70 3.92 -17.05
C VAL A 93 8.88 3.62 -16.13
N GLY A 94 10.06 3.50 -16.71
CA GLY A 94 11.30 3.18 -16.02
C GLY A 94 12.20 4.41 -15.80
N GLY A 95 13.07 4.28 -14.79
CA GLY A 95 14.46 4.77 -14.77
C GLY A 95 14.77 6.21 -14.42
N GLY A 96 15.55 6.40 -13.33
CA GLY A 96 16.69 7.32 -13.28
C GLY A 96 16.52 8.67 -12.58
N GLU A 97 17.45 8.93 -11.68
CA GLU A 97 17.87 10.16 -11.02
C GLU A 97 17.22 10.52 -9.68
N GLU A 98 18.08 10.90 -8.76
CA GLU A 98 17.79 11.34 -7.38
C GLU A 98 16.90 12.60 -7.40
N GLN A 99 15.60 12.39 -7.27
CA GLN A 99 14.61 13.46 -7.23
C GLN A 99 14.31 13.90 -5.79
N PRO A 100 13.87 15.15 -5.57
CA PRO A 100 13.50 15.66 -4.26
C PRO A 100 12.51 14.71 -3.58
N ARG A 101 12.54 14.68 -2.23
CA ARG A 101 11.73 13.77 -1.40
C ARG A 101 10.24 14.00 -1.62
N THR A 102 9.69 13.39 -2.66
CA THR A 102 8.27 13.48 -3.03
C THR A 102 7.41 12.48 -2.26
N ALA A 103 8.04 11.51 -1.56
CA ALA A 103 7.36 10.52 -0.75
C ALA A 103 8.16 10.18 0.52
N LEU A 104 7.47 10.12 1.66
CA LEU A 104 8.08 9.85 2.96
C LEU A 104 7.16 9.00 3.84
N LEU A 105 7.73 7.99 4.52
CA LEU A 105 7.13 7.36 5.69
C LEU A 105 7.77 7.92 6.97
N THR A 106 6.97 8.09 8.03
CA THR A 106 7.45 8.63 9.31
C THR A 106 6.69 8.02 10.49
N HIS A 107 7.37 7.84 11.62
CA HIS A 107 6.72 7.53 12.90
C HIS A 107 6.44 8.79 13.75
N ALA A 108 7.07 9.91 13.39
CA ALA A 108 6.84 11.20 14.04
C ALA A 108 5.54 11.86 13.55
N PRO A 109 4.91 12.74 14.34
CA PRO A 109 3.81 13.58 13.87
C PRO A 109 4.18 14.35 12.61
N ILE A 110 3.23 14.46 11.68
CA ILE A 110 3.41 15.17 10.42
C ILE A 110 3.26 16.68 10.69
N ASP A 111 4.30 17.45 10.39
CA ASP A 111 4.27 18.91 10.43
C ASP A 111 3.70 19.45 9.11
N ALA A 112 2.38 19.53 9.04
CA ALA A 112 1.68 19.96 7.83
C ALA A 112 2.02 21.41 7.43
N GLU A 113 2.13 22.32 8.39
CA GLU A 113 2.43 23.74 8.11
C GLU A 113 3.78 23.89 7.43
N ARG A 114 4.80 23.24 7.96
CA ARG A 114 6.15 23.25 7.39
C ARG A 114 6.18 22.67 5.98
N LEU A 115 5.49 21.54 5.76
CA LEU A 115 5.48 20.87 4.45
C LEU A 115 4.72 21.70 3.41
N ILE A 116 3.59 22.31 3.77
CA ILE A 116 2.83 23.19 2.90
C ILE A 116 3.63 24.44 2.56
N ALA A 117 4.32 25.04 3.54
CA ALA A 117 5.17 26.21 3.30
C ALA A 117 6.32 25.88 2.33
N ALA A 118 6.96 24.71 2.50
CA ALA A 118 8.06 24.28 1.65
C ALA A 118 7.63 23.97 0.20
N ALA A 119 6.38 23.55 0.00
CA ALA A 119 5.82 23.20 -1.30
C ALA A 119 5.54 24.44 -2.19
N LYS A 120 5.31 25.62 -1.59
CA LYS A 120 4.95 26.85 -2.32
C LYS A 120 6.13 27.45 -3.07
N LYS A 121 5.94 27.76 -4.35
CA LYS A 121 6.89 28.46 -5.22
C LYS A 121 6.22 29.64 -5.90
N GLY A 122 7.02 30.58 -6.42
CA GLY A 122 6.51 31.80 -7.06
C GLY A 122 5.67 31.57 -8.33
N GLU A 123 5.81 30.42 -8.96
CA GLU A 123 5.08 30.00 -10.16
C GLU A 123 3.74 29.30 -9.86
N ASP A 124 3.46 28.98 -8.57
CA ASP A 124 2.24 28.30 -8.19
C ASP A 124 1.07 29.29 -8.06
N GLY A 125 -0.01 28.99 -8.77
CA GLY A 125 -1.30 29.66 -8.58
C GLY A 125 -2.23 28.90 -7.63
N ALA A 126 -1.90 27.63 -7.30
CA ALA A 126 -2.68 26.80 -6.42
C ALA A 126 -1.81 25.78 -5.67
N VAL A 127 -2.08 25.63 -4.36
CA VAL A 127 -1.61 24.50 -3.55
C VAL A 127 -2.83 23.82 -2.96
N VAL A 128 -3.03 22.53 -3.27
CA VAL A 128 -4.11 21.69 -2.74
C VAL A 128 -3.53 20.72 -1.72
N VAL A 129 -4.19 20.60 -0.58
CA VAL A 129 -3.77 19.74 0.52
C VAL A 129 -4.89 18.76 0.84
N PHE A 130 -4.55 17.47 0.89
CA PHE A 130 -5.36 16.46 1.53
C PHE A 130 -4.72 16.08 2.85
N ASP A 131 -5.42 16.35 3.95
CA ASP A 131 -5.04 15.97 5.30
C ASP A 131 -5.96 14.86 5.77
N GLY A 132 -5.46 13.63 5.81
CA GLY A 132 -6.16 12.44 6.26
C GLY A 132 -5.99 12.24 7.75
N ILE A 133 -7.02 12.57 8.54
CA ILE A 133 -7.01 12.49 9.99
C ILE A 133 -7.72 11.24 10.53
N VAL A 134 -7.31 10.79 11.71
CA VAL A 134 -7.97 9.68 12.41
C VAL A 134 -9.30 10.13 13.01
N ARG A 135 -10.41 9.50 12.58
CA ARG A 135 -11.75 9.79 13.06
C ARG A 135 -12.05 9.07 14.38
N ASN A 136 -12.92 9.63 15.20
CA ASN A 136 -13.38 9.03 16.45
C ASN A 136 -14.45 7.93 16.27
N ASN A 137 -14.85 7.65 15.04
CA ASN A 137 -15.90 6.69 14.70
C ASN A 137 -15.59 5.95 13.41
N SER A 138 -15.77 4.64 13.41
CA SER A 138 -15.71 3.77 12.21
C SER A 138 -16.84 2.73 12.31
N HIS A 139 -17.71 2.67 11.29
CA HIS A 139 -18.85 1.74 11.22
C HIS A 139 -19.74 1.75 12.48
N GLY A 140 -20.01 2.93 13.05
CA GLY A 140 -20.82 3.08 14.25
C GLY A 140 -20.10 2.74 15.56
N ARG A 141 -18.84 2.31 15.53
CA ARG A 141 -18.03 1.98 16.71
C ARG A 141 -17.11 3.14 17.06
N ARG A 142 -16.91 3.39 18.37
CA ARG A 142 -16.01 4.42 18.86
C ARG A 142 -14.55 3.97 18.72
N THR A 143 -13.80 4.65 17.86
CA THR A 143 -12.37 4.45 17.65
C THR A 143 -11.58 5.14 18.77
N LEU A 144 -10.58 4.44 19.32
CA LEU A 144 -9.64 4.97 20.30
C LEU A 144 -8.37 5.46 19.62
N TYR A 145 -7.81 4.65 18.72
CA TYR A 145 -6.63 4.94 17.92
C TYR A 145 -6.53 3.96 16.74
N LEU A 146 -5.68 4.28 15.80
CA LEU A 146 -5.27 3.39 14.71
C LEU A 146 -3.79 3.04 14.85
N ASP A 147 -3.42 1.81 14.57
CA ASP A 147 -2.03 1.39 14.38
C ASP A 147 -1.83 1.13 12.88
N TYR A 148 -0.91 1.88 12.24
CA TYR A 148 -0.55 1.73 10.83
C TYR A 148 0.74 0.95 10.67
N GLU A 149 0.71 0.01 9.73
CA GLU A 149 1.82 -0.84 9.33
C GLU A 149 2.03 -0.75 7.83
N ALA A 150 3.27 -0.84 7.36
CA ALA A 150 3.61 -0.84 5.95
C ALA A 150 4.72 -1.84 5.62
N TYR A 151 4.74 -2.30 4.37
CA TYR A 151 5.99 -2.78 3.78
C TYR A 151 6.77 -1.56 3.28
N GLU A 152 7.61 -1.00 4.16
CA GLU A 152 8.13 0.36 4.03
C GLU A 152 8.89 0.58 2.71
N GLU A 153 9.75 -0.37 2.30
CA GLU A 153 10.53 -0.26 1.07
C GLU A 153 9.63 -0.16 -0.16
N LEU A 154 8.68 -1.09 -0.30
CA LEU A 154 7.75 -1.10 -1.43
C LEU A 154 6.77 0.08 -1.35
N ALA A 155 6.31 0.45 -0.15
CA ALA A 155 5.39 1.58 0.02
C ALA A 155 6.03 2.91 -0.41
N VAL A 156 7.28 3.18 -0.01
CA VAL A 156 7.99 4.39 -0.45
C VAL A 156 8.21 4.40 -1.96
N LYS A 157 8.59 3.25 -2.55
CA LYS A 157 8.76 3.10 -4.00
C LYS A 157 7.46 3.42 -4.73
N GLN A 158 6.35 2.82 -4.30
CA GLN A 158 5.04 3.06 -4.89
C GLN A 158 4.56 4.51 -4.74
N MET A 159 4.72 5.12 -3.57
CA MET A 159 4.35 6.53 -3.37
C MET A 159 5.16 7.47 -4.28
N ARG A 160 6.46 7.21 -4.51
CA ARG A 160 7.29 7.98 -5.44
C ARG A 160 6.81 7.84 -6.89
N GLU A 161 6.45 6.63 -7.30
CA GLU A 161 5.88 6.39 -8.63
C GLU A 161 4.56 7.14 -8.82
N LEU A 162 3.68 7.13 -7.81
CA LEU A 162 2.43 7.88 -7.85
C LEU A 162 2.64 9.39 -7.98
N THR A 163 3.58 9.98 -7.24
CA THR A 163 3.87 11.42 -7.37
C THR A 163 4.41 11.76 -8.75
N ARG A 164 5.29 10.95 -9.31
CA ARG A 164 5.81 11.12 -10.67
C ARG A 164 4.71 11.01 -11.72
N GLU A 165 3.88 9.98 -11.64
CA GLU A 165 2.76 9.80 -12.54
C GLU A 165 1.76 10.97 -12.46
N ALA A 166 1.48 11.48 -11.25
CA ALA A 166 0.60 12.64 -11.07
C ALA A 166 1.16 13.90 -11.75
N ILE A 167 2.47 14.16 -11.64
CA ILE A 167 3.14 15.29 -12.28
C ILE A 167 2.98 15.20 -13.81
N GLU A 168 3.27 14.03 -14.39
CA GLU A 168 3.18 13.79 -15.83
C GLU A 168 1.72 13.87 -16.34
N ARG A 169 0.81 13.18 -15.65
CA ARG A 169 -0.59 13.01 -16.07
C ARG A 169 -1.42 14.29 -16.00
N PHE A 170 -1.23 15.07 -14.94
CA PHE A 170 -2.05 16.26 -14.69
C PHE A 170 -1.33 17.57 -14.99
N GLY A 171 -0.06 17.52 -15.38
CA GLY A 171 0.72 18.73 -15.67
C GLY A 171 0.88 19.64 -14.45
N ILE A 172 0.95 19.05 -13.26
CA ILE A 172 1.23 19.77 -12.02
C ILE A 172 2.74 19.99 -11.86
N ARG A 173 3.13 21.00 -11.08
CA ARG A 173 4.56 21.27 -10.86
C ARG A 173 5.20 20.29 -9.89
N ASP A 174 4.49 19.94 -8.80
CA ASP A 174 5.05 19.11 -7.73
C ASP A 174 3.96 18.41 -6.92
N ALA A 175 4.30 17.26 -6.36
CA ALA A 175 3.47 16.52 -5.44
C ALA A 175 4.31 15.88 -4.33
N LEU A 176 3.81 15.93 -3.10
CA LEU A 176 4.40 15.31 -1.92
C LEU A 176 3.38 14.41 -1.24
N ILE A 177 3.79 13.20 -0.88
CA ILE A 177 3.01 12.27 -0.05
C ILE A 177 3.81 11.98 1.22
N VAL A 178 3.23 12.21 2.38
CA VAL A 178 3.79 11.78 3.68
C VAL A 178 2.77 10.90 4.38
N HIS A 179 3.15 9.67 4.74
CA HIS A 179 2.30 8.77 5.53
C HIS A 179 2.96 8.44 6.87
N ARG A 180 2.18 8.54 7.96
CA ARG A 180 2.64 8.20 9.30
C ARG A 180 2.32 6.75 9.64
N LEU A 181 3.26 6.06 10.26
CA LEU A 181 3.18 4.67 10.72
C LEU A 181 3.11 4.61 12.26
N GLY A 182 2.78 3.41 12.75
CA GLY A 182 2.59 3.16 14.17
C GLY A 182 1.28 3.71 14.69
N ARG A 183 1.24 4.00 16.00
CA ARG A 183 0.02 4.45 16.69
C ARG A 183 -0.28 5.91 16.43
N ILE A 184 -1.51 6.17 15.94
CA ILE A 184 -2.02 7.51 15.64
C ILE A 184 -3.35 7.70 16.37
N ARG A 185 -3.46 8.77 17.15
CA ARG A 185 -4.64 9.08 17.94
C ARG A 185 -5.71 9.77 17.11
N VAL A 186 -6.92 9.75 17.64
CA VAL A 186 -8.05 10.51 17.07
C VAL A 186 -7.69 11.99 16.94
N GLY A 187 -7.93 12.57 15.76
CA GLY A 187 -7.62 13.96 15.43
C GLY A 187 -6.22 14.18 14.88
N GLU A 188 -5.32 13.20 14.97
CA GLU A 188 -3.97 13.33 14.41
C GLU A 188 -3.94 12.96 12.92
N THR A 189 -3.02 13.60 12.16
CA THR A 189 -2.78 13.33 10.74
C THR A 189 -2.10 11.98 10.55
N SER A 190 -2.68 11.13 9.69
CA SER A 190 -2.14 9.85 9.27
C SER A 190 -1.47 9.91 7.91
N VAL A 191 -1.99 10.73 6.99
CA VAL A 191 -1.45 10.93 5.66
C VAL A 191 -1.63 12.38 5.24
N LEU A 192 -0.59 12.97 4.67
CA LEU A 192 -0.63 14.30 4.08
C LEU A 192 -0.23 14.21 2.60
N ILE A 193 -1.06 14.78 1.72
CA ILE A 193 -0.72 14.97 0.31
C ILE A 193 -0.74 16.46 0.03
N VAL A 194 0.33 16.97 -0.56
CA VAL A 194 0.45 18.38 -0.97
C VAL A 194 0.73 18.41 -2.47
N VAL A 195 -0.11 19.10 -3.22
CA VAL A 195 0.01 19.25 -4.67
C VAL A 195 0.13 20.73 -5.02
N SER A 196 1.15 21.09 -5.78
CA SER A 196 1.43 22.44 -6.23
C SER A 196 1.30 22.54 -7.75
N ALA A 197 0.57 23.53 -8.25
CA ALA A 197 0.34 23.74 -9.67
C ALA A 197 0.08 25.21 -10.02
N ALA A 198 0.26 25.56 -11.30
CA ALA A 198 -0.08 26.90 -11.81
C ALA A 198 -1.60 27.17 -11.73
N HIS A 199 -2.44 26.13 -11.83
CA HIS A 199 -3.91 26.26 -11.86
C HIS A 199 -4.58 25.26 -10.91
N ARG A 200 -5.71 25.70 -10.30
CA ARG A 200 -6.46 24.89 -9.33
C ARG A 200 -7.06 23.59 -9.87
N GLY A 201 -7.53 23.55 -11.15
CA GLY A 201 -8.16 22.37 -11.75
C GLY A 201 -7.25 21.14 -11.67
N PRO A 202 -6.08 21.17 -12.34
CA PRO A 202 -5.10 20.09 -12.26
C PRO A 202 -4.68 19.73 -10.82
N ALA A 203 -4.57 20.72 -9.93
CA ALA A 203 -4.19 20.49 -8.54
C ALA A 203 -5.24 19.65 -7.77
N PHE A 204 -6.53 19.97 -7.93
CA PHE A 204 -7.62 19.19 -7.32
C PHE A 204 -7.72 17.78 -7.89
N GLU A 205 -7.64 17.64 -9.22
CA GLU A 205 -7.71 16.34 -9.90
C GLU A 205 -6.55 15.43 -9.47
N ALA A 206 -5.33 15.95 -9.47
CA ALA A 206 -4.15 15.22 -9.05
C ALA A 206 -4.22 14.80 -7.57
N CYS A 207 -4.63 15.70 -6.69
CA CYS A 207 -4.72 15.41 -5.26
C CYS A 207 -5.75 14.31 -4.98
N ARG A 208 -6.91 14.37 -5.61
CA ARG A 208 -7.94 13.32 -5.53
C ARG A 208 -7.42 11.99 -6.07
N TRP A 209 -6.82 12.00 -7.25
CA TRP A 209 -6.29 10.80 -7.88
C TRP A 209 -5.20 10.15 -7.01
N LEU A 210 -4.30 10.95 -6.43
CA LEU A 210 -3.23 10.47 -5.55
C LEU A 210 -3.78 9.73 -4.34
N ILE A 211 -4.74 10.31 -3.60
CA ILE A 211 -5.28 9.64 -2.42
C ILE A 211 -6.11 8.39 -2.79
N ASP A 212 -6.88 8.45 -3.87
CA ASP A 212 -7.71 7.32 -4.31
C ASP A 212 -6.83 6.15 -4.79
N THR A 213 -5.71 6.42 -5.46
CA THR A 213 -4.76 5.40 -5.94
C THR A 213 -3.89 4.87 -4.81
N LEU A 214 -3.36 5.74 -3.95
CA LEU A 214 -2.57 5.35 -2.78
C LEU A 214 -3.28 4.29 -1.95
N LYS A 215 -4.56 4.53 -1.65
CA LYS A 215 -5.37 3.62 -0.85
C LYS A 215 -5.59 2.23 -1.47
N LYS A 216 -5.33 2.05 -2.76
CA LYS A 216 -5.54 0.79 -3.49
C LYS A 216 -4.25 0.04 -3.79
N THR A 217 -3.13 0.76 -3.93
CA THR A 217 -1.91 0.19 -4.50
C THR A 217 -0.74 0.20 -3.52
N VAL A 218 -0.72 1.13 -2.56
CA VAL A 218 0.39 1.24 -1.61
C VAL A 218 0.18 0.26 -0.45
N PRO A 219 1.15 -0.62 -0.16
CA PRO A 219 1.02 -1.65 0.86
C PRO A 219 1.15 -1.06 2.27
N ILE A 220 0.06 -0.43 2.71
CA ILE A 220 -0.13 0.14 4.05
C ILE A 220 -1.43 -0.42 4.62
N TRP A 221 -1.37 -0.95 5.83
CA TRP A 221 -2.50 -1.54 6.55
C TRP A 221 -2.75 -0.79 7.84
N LYS A 222 -4.00 -0.83 8.31
CA LYS A 222 -4.38 -0.25 9.60
C LYS A 222 -5.12 -1.27 10.46
N LYS A 223 -4.74 -1.33 11.72
CA LYS A 223 -5.47 -2.02 12.77
C LYS A 223 -6.25 -0.97 13.56
N GLU A 224 -7.57 -1.11 13.59
CA GLU A 224 -8.45 -0.19 14.32
C GLU A 224 -8.68 -0.71 15.73
N THR A 225 -8.42 0.10 16.74
CA THR A 225 -8.70 -0.23 18.15
C THR A 225 -9.92 0.55 18.61
N PHE A 226 -10.91 -0.22 19.03
CA PHE A 226 -12.17 0.27 19.59
C PHE A 226 -12.22 0.02 21.10
N VAL A 227 -13.26 0.52 21.77
CA VAL A 227 -13.50 0.26 23.20
C VAL A 227 -13.70 -1.23 23.50
N ASP A 228 -14.24 -1.97 22.53
CA ASP A 228 -14.63 -3.39 22.63
C ASP A 228 -13.65 -4.34 21.90
N GLY A 229 -12.46 -3.88 21.56
CA GLY A 229 -11.42 -4.70 20.95
C GLY A 229 -10.76 -4.07 19.72
N ALA A 230 -9.80 -4.78 19.13
CA ALA A 230 -9.07 -4.33 17.96
C ALA A 230 -9.31 -5.27 16.77
N VAL A 231 -9.44 -4.69 15.57
CA VAL A 231 -9.59 -5.45 14.32
C VAL A 231 -8.74 -4.83 13.21
N TRP A 232 -8.20 -5.66 12.33
CA TRP A 232 -7.66 -5.17 11.08
C TRP A 232 -8.79 -4.62 10.22
N ALA A 233 -8.61 -3.43 9.68
CA ALA A 233 -9.60 -2.87 8.77
C ALA A 233 -9.73 -3.79 7.56
N ALA A 234 -10.98 -4.06 7.16
CA ALA A 234 -11.24 -4.76 5.92
C ALA A 234 -10.59 -3.98 4.77
N GLY A 235 -9.71 -4.66 4.03
CA GLY A 235 -9.02 -4.09 2.90
C GLY A 235 -9.79 -4.32 1.61
N GLU A 236 -9.54 -3.49 0.61
CA GLU A 236 -9.92 -3.78 -0.76
C GLU A 236 -8.85 -4.62 -1.44
N PRO A 237 -9.23 -5.56 -2.33
CA PRO A 237 -8.27 -6.33 -3.10
C PRO A 237 -7.41 -5.39 -3.95
N PHE A 238 -6.16 -5.76 -4.15
CA PHE A 238 -5.30 -5.08 -5.11
C PHE A 238 -5.92 -5.12 -6.51
N PRO A 239 -5.65 -4.12 -7.37
CA PRO A 239 -6.05 -4.17 -8.77
C PRO A 239 -5.62 -5.47 -9.43
N ALA A 240 -6.42 -6.01 -10.34
CA ALA A 240 -6.22 -7.32 -10.99
C ALA A 240 -4.80 -7.55 -11.56
N GLY A 241 -4.10 -6.47 -11.88
CA GLY A 241 -2.72 -6.59 -12.33
C GLY A 241 -1.66 -6.66 -11.24
N LEU A 242 -2.03 -6.52 -9.96
CA LEU A 242 -1.14 -6.64 -8.80
C LEU A 242 -1.53 -7.85 -7.92
N SER A 243 -2.71 -8.44 -8.13
CA SER A 243 -3.16 -9.65 -7.43
C SER A 243 -2.62 -10.89 -8.10
N VAL A 244 -2.25 -11.90 -7.32
CA VAL A 244 -1.82 -13.24 -7.80
C VAL A 244 -2.99 -14.20 -8.04
N ALA A 245 -4.24 -13.76 -7.77
CA ALA A 245 -5.41 -14.57 -8.09
C ALA A 245 -5.45 -14.90 -9.59
N PRO A 246 -5.72 -16.16 -9.99
CA PRO A 246 -5.99 -16.47 -11.38
C PRO A 246 -7.21 -15.65 -11.84
N PRO A 247 -7.27 -15.22 -13.11
CA PRO A 247 -8.44 -14.58 -13.65
C PRO A 247 -9.63 -15.51 -13.44
N GLU A 248 -10.75 -14.97 -12.93
CA GLU A 248 -11.99 -15.74 -12.81
C GLU A 248 -12.28 -16.35 -14.17
N ALA A 249 -12.45 -17.69 -14.19
CA ALA A 249 -12.92 -18.38 -15.37
C ALA A 249 -14.28 -17.78 -15.73
N SER A 250 -14.35 -17.08 -16.85
CA SER A 250 -15.59 -16.60 -17.44
C SER A 250 -16.53 -17.78 -17.56
N HIS A 251 -17.53 -17.84 -16.71
CA HIS A 251 -18.67 -18.73 -16.90
C HIS A 251 -19.43 -18.22 -18.14
N GLU A 252 -19.00 -18.70 -19.31
CA GLU A 252 -19.87 -18.77 -20.46
C GLU A 252 -20.90 -19.87 -20.17
N GLY A 253 -22.11 -19.47 -19.96
CA GLY A 253 -23.32 -20.28 -19.82
C GLY A 253 -24.49 -19.54 -20.42
#